data_9e9ee22b418bbb3d1f108c496d19c790
#
_entry.id   9e9ee22b418bbb3d1f108c496d19c790
#
_cell.length_a   1.000
_cell.length_b   1.000
_cell.length_c   1.000
_cell.angle_alpha   90.00
_cell.angle_beta   90.00
_cell.angle_gamma   90.00
#
_symmetry.space_group_name_H-M   'P 1'
#
loop_
_entity.id
_entity.type
_entity.pdbx_description
1 polymer ?
#
loop_
_entity_poly.entity_id
_entity_poly.type
_entity_poly.pdbx_seq_one_letter_code
_entity_poly.pdbx_strand_id
1 'polypeptide(L)'
;MKVLSLFDGMSCGQIALDQLGIPVEKYYASEIDKYAIKVTQANYPNTIQVGDVCNLNPEDYKDVDLIQAGSPCQGFSFAGKQLAFDDPRSALFFEFIRLLKAIKPKYFLLENVRMKKEYLQVISEQVSACYPEIPFGIEPIFINSSLVSAQSRQRYYWTNIPGIKQPEDRGIVLRDILEDNFDSERDKAHCI
;
A
#
# COMPACT_ATOMS: atom_id res chain seq x y z
N MET A 1 12.57 11.78 -6.79
CA MET A 1 12.78 10.66 -5.83
C MET A 1 12.82 9.33 -6.57
N LYS A 2 13.44 8.30 -5.96
CA LYS A 2 13.42 6.92 -6.45
C LYS A 2 12.46 6.11 -5.58
N VAL A 3 11.58 5.35 -6.23
CA VAL A 3 10.49 4.61 -5.57
C VAL A 3 10.61 3.12 -5.87
N LEU A 4 10.44 2.28 -4.86
CA LEU A 4 10.24 0.85 -4.98
C LEU A 4 8.81 0.52 -4.52
N SER A 5 7.98 0.11 -5.44
CA SER A 5 6.60 -0.31 -5.17
C SER A 5 6.51 -1.83 -5.17
N LEU A 6 6.10 -2.39 -4.05
CA LEU A 6 5.94 -3.83 -3.86
C LEU A 6 4.46 -4.19 -3.94
N PHE A 7 4.14 -5.26 -4.65
CA PHE A 7 2.74 -5.65 -4.94
C PHE A 7 2.01 -4.51 -5.66
N ASP A 8 2.67 -3.97 -6.69
CA ASP A 8 2.35 -2.68 -7.30
C ASP A 8 0.95 -2.61 -7.94
N GLY A 9 0.43 -3.74 -8.39
CA GLY A 9 -0.83 -3.79 -9.10
C GLY A 9 -0.78 -2.97 -10.39
N MET A 10 -1.72 -2.06 -10.55
CA MET A 10 -1.81 -1.15 -11.70
C MET A 10 -1.09 0.19 -11.47
N SER A 11 -0.14 0.24 -10.57
CA SER A 11 0.65 1.45 -10.23
C SER A 11 -0.16 2.64 -9.72
N CYS A 12 -1.18 2.40 -8.90
CA CYS A 12 -1.94 3.48 -8.26
C CYS A 12 -1.06 4.41 -7.41
N GLY A 13 0.07 3.93 -6.93
CA GLY A 13 1.08 4.74 -6.23
C GLY A 13 1.71 5.80 -7.12
N GLN A 14 1.96 5.53 -8.41
CA GLN A 14 2.45 6.54 -9.35
C GLN A 14 1.41 7.64 -9.58
N ILE A 15 0.12 7.25 -9.74
CA ILE A 15 -0.98 8.23 -9.88
C ILE A 15 -1.01 9.16 -8.67
N ALA A 16 -0.87 8.63 -7.46
CA ALA A 16 -0.87 9.43 -6.24
C ALA A 16 0.31 10.41 -6.19
N LEU A 17 1.50 9.97 -6.57
CA LEU A 17 2.70 10.83 -6.61
C LEU A 17 2.56 11.93 -7.67
N ASP A 18 2.01 11.62 -8.85
CA ASP A 18 1.73 12.59 -9.91
C ASP A 18 0.73 13.65 -9.45
N GLN A 19 -0.37 13.23 -8.83
CA GLN A 19 -1.39 14.15 -8.31
C GLN A 19 -0.85 15.09 -7.22
N LEU A 20 0.15 14.64 -6.47
CA LEU A 20 0.85 15.44 -5.47
C LEU A 20 1.96 16.33 -6.06
N GLY A 21 2.23 16.21 -7.36
CA GLY A 21 3.32 16.94 -8.03
C GLY A 21 4.71 16.51 -7.55
N ILE A 22 4.85 15.29 -7.03
CA ILE A 22 6.12 14.77 -6.53
C ILE A 22 6.92 14.18 -7.70
N PRO A 23 8.08 14.75 -8.06
CA PRO A 23 8.86 14.27 -9.19
C PRO A 23 9.48 12.91 -8.88
N VAL A 24 9.17 11.92 -9.71
CA VAL A 24 9.73 10.57 -9.65
C VAL A 24 10.80 10.42 -10.73
N GLU A 25 12.04 10.15 -10.31
CA GLU A 25 13.18 9.91 -11.21
C GLU A 25 13.16 8.47 -11.74
N LYS A 26 12.93 7.51 -10.82
CA LYS A 26 12.83 6.09 -11.13
C LYS A 26 11.72 5.45 -10.32
N TYR A 27 10.93 4.64 -10.97
CA TYR A 27 9.90 3.85 -10.32
C TYR A 27 10.11 2.37 -10.64
N TYR A 28 10.45 1.60 -9.61
CA TYR A 28 10.60 0.16 -9.65
C TYR A 28 9.31 -0.49 -9.17
N ALA A 29 8.70 -1.33 -10.00
CA ALA A 29 7.45 -2.03 -9.69
C ALA A 29 7.68 -3.53 -9.57
N SER A 30 7.47 -4.07 -8.38
CA SER A 30 7.44 -5.51 -8.13
C SER A 30 6.00 -5.99 -8.22
N GLU A 31 5.69 -6.66 -9.32
CA GLU A 31 4.38 -7.23 -9.65
C GLU A 31 4.57 -8.50 -10.50
N ILE A 32 3.68 -9.47 -10.34
CA ILE A 32 3.72 -10.75 -11.09
C ILE A 32 2.48 -10.95 -11.98
N ASP A 33 1.40 -10.18 -11.74
CA ASP A 33 0.21 -10.25 -12.57
C ASP A 33 0.44 -9.55 -13.91
N LYS A 34 0.45 -10.33 -14.97
CA LYS A 34 0.71 -9.84 -16.34
C LYS A 34 -0.30 -8.80 -16.84
N TYR A 35 -1.53 -8.82 -16.33
CA TYR A 35 -2.57 -7.87 -16.73
C TYR A 35 -2.36 -6.53 -16.01
N ALA A 36 -2.05 -6.57 -14.72
CA ALA A 36 -1.69 -5.40 -13.96
C ALA A 36 -0.44 -4.72 -14.56
N ILE A 37 0.62 -5.48 -14.83
CA ILE A 37 1.85 -5.00 -15.50
C ILE A 37 1.50 -4.35 -16.86
N LYS A 38 0.62 -4.96 -17.66
CA LYS A 38 0.22 -4.39 -18.95
C LYS A 38 -0.47 -3.02 -18.80
N VAL A 39 -1.33 -2.87 -17.80
CA VAL A 39 -1.99 -1.59 -17.49
C VAL A 39 -0.95 -0.55 -17.05
N THR A 40 -0.03 -0.93 -16.15
CA THR A 40 1.07 -0.05 -15.73
C THR A 40 1.89 0.42 -16.91
N GLN A 41 2.36 -0.47 -17.78
CA GLN A 41 3.22 -0.11 -18.92
C GLN A 41 2.48 0.74 -19.97
N ALA A 42 1.16 0.60 -20.08
CA ALA A 42 0.37 1.43 -20.97
C ALA A 42 0.25 2.88 -20.48
N ASN A 43 0.16 3.09 -19.17
CA ASN A 43 0.02 4.42 -18.57
C ASN A 43 1.37 5.05 -18.18
N TYR A 44 2.32 4.21 -17.76
CA TYR A 44 3.65 4.61 -17.28
C TYR A 44 4.73 3.77 -17.96
N PRO A 45 5.05 4.03 -19.24
CA PRO A 45 5.96 3.20 -20.03
C PRO A 45 7.41 3.19 -19.49
N ASN A 46 7.78 4.19 -18.68
CA ASN A 46 9.10 4.28 -18.06
C ASN A 46 9.22 3.50 -16.74
N THR A 47 8.14 2.83 -16.28
CA THR A 47 8.18 1.98 -15.08
C THR A 47 9.11 0.78 -15.30
N ILE A 48 10.00 0.55 -14.35
CA ILE A 48 10.95 -0.56 -14.37
C ILE A 48 10.32 -1.74 -13.64
N GLN A 49 9.86 -2.75 -14.39
CA GLN A 49 9.33 -3.97 -13.80
C GLN A 49 10.47 -4.83 -13.24
N VAL A 50 10.39 -5.18 -11.97
CA VAL A 50 11.43 -5.94 -11.25
C VAL A 50 10.97 -7.34 -10.85
N GLY A 51 9.75 -7.72 -11.18
CA GLY A 51 9.21 -9.07 -11.02
C GLY A 51 8.80 -9.42 -9.59
N ASP A 52 9.04 -10.67 -9.20
CA ASP A 52 8.60 -11.22 -7.92
C ASP A 52 9.41 -10.64 -6.75
N VAL A 53 8.72 -10.13 -5.73
CA VAL A 53 9.28 -9.58 -4.50
C VAL A 53 10.23 -10.53 -3.77
N CYS A 54 9.97 -11.84 -3.85
CA CYS A 54 10.79 -12.87 -3.24
C CYS A 54 12.20 -12.94 -3.84
N ASN A 55 12.37 -12.50 -5.08
CA ASN A 55 13.63 -12.54 -5.82
C ASN A 55 14.44 -11.24 -5.76
N LEU A 56 13.91 -10.19 -5.11
CA LEU A 56 14.60 -8.90 -5.03
C LEU A 56 15.79 -8.96 -4.09
N ASN A 57 16.97 -8.55 -4.60
CA ASN A 57 18.14 -8.32 -3.79
C ASN A 57 18.10 -6.89 -3.23
N PRO A 58 18.05 -6.67 -1.90
CA PRO A 58 17.99 -5.33 -1.30
C PRO A 58 19.13 -4.41 -1.69
N GLU A 59 20.30 -4.96 -2.01
CA GLU A 59 21.50 -4.17 -2.37
C GLU A 59 21.29 -3.35 -3.67
N ASP A 60 20.43 -3.85 -4.58
CA ASP A 60 20.15 -3.17 -5.85
C ASP A 60 19.26 -1.94 -5.68
N TYR A 61 18.69 -1.73 -4.47
CA TYR A 61 17.70 -0.67 -4.17
C TYR A 61 18.11 0.22 -3.00
N LYS A 62 19.39 0.24 -2.61
CA LYS A 62 19.90 1.04 -1.46
C LYS A 62 19.71 2.55 -1.61
N ASP A 63 19.54 3.02 -2.83
CA ASP A 63 19.35 4.43 -3.15
C ASP A 63 17.87 4.84 -3.33
N VAL A 64 16.94 3.94 -2.96
CA VAL A 64 15.51 4.22 -2.99
C VAL A 64 15.10 5.14 -1.83
N ASP A 65 14.35 6.17 -2.16
CA ASP A 65 13.85 7.15 -1.17
C ASP A 65 12.55 6.70 -0.50
N LEU A 66 11.69 5.99 -1.24
CA LEU A 66 10.37 5.54 -0.78
C LEU A 66 10.14 4.08 -1.15
N ILE A 67 9.78 3.27 -0.14
CA ILE A 67 9.13 1.97 -0.38
C ILE A 67 7.64 2.12 -0.13
N GLN A 68 6.81 1.75 -1.10
CA GLN A 68 5.37 1.60 -0.92
C GLN A 68 4.94 0.17 -1.16
N ALA A 69 3.94 -0.31 -0.42
CA ALA A 69 3.49 -1.69 -0.51
C ALA A 69 2.01 -1.83 -0.15
N GLY A 70 1.32 -2.72 -0.86
CA GLY A 70 -0.01 -3.22 -0.52
C GLY A 70 0.03 -4.75 -0.41
N SER A 71 0.63 -5.28 0.67
CA SER A 71 0.85 -6.72 0.79
C SER A 71 -0.48 -7.50 0.84
N PRO A 72 -0.56 -8.67 0.19
CA PRO A 72 -1.75 -9.53 0.28
C PRO A 72 -2.10 -9.86 1.72
N CYS A 73 -3.39 -9.66 2.09
CA CYS A 73 -3.89 -9.84 3.46
C CYS A 73 -4.47 -11.23 3.74
N GLN A 74 -4.50 -12.11 2.75
CA GLN A 74 -5.26 -13.37 2.82
C GLN A 74 -4.77 -14.33 3.93
N GLY A 75 -3.55 -14.20 4.41
CA GLY A 75 -3.02 -14.95 5.56
C GLY A 75 -3.49 -14.42 6.92
N PHE A 76 -3.86 -13.15 7.01
CA PHE A 76 -4.27 -12.50 8.26
C PHE A 76 -5.78 -12.54 8.51
N SER A 77 -6.61 -12.81 7.50
CA SER A 77 -8.07 -12.72 7.61
C SER A 77 -8.76 -13.95 8.20
N PHE A 78 -8.13 -15.13 8.21
CA PHE A 78 -8.81 -16.40 8.51
C PHE A 78 -8.27 -17.23 9.68
N ALA A 79 -7.16 -16.89 10.32
CA ALA A 79 -6.55 -17.73 11.34
C ALA A 79 -6.85 -17.25 12.77
N GLY A 80 -7.99 -17.67 13.30
CA GLY A 80 -8.09 -17.82 14.75
C GLY A 80 -7.23 -19.01 15.19
N LYS A 81 -5.96 -18.81 15.46
CA LYS A 81 -4.93 -19.60 16.16
C LYS A 81 -3.61 -19.54 15.39
N GLN A 82 -2.58 -18.97 16.01
CA GLN A 82 -1.12 -19.15 15.76
C GLN A 82 -0.57 -19.48 14.35
N LEU A 83 -1.43 -19.75 13.36
CA LEU A 83 -1.08 -20.15 11.98
C LEU A 83 -0.81 -18.98 11.04
N ALA A 84 -0.98 -17.72 11.49
CA ALA A 84 -0.78 -16.55 10.65
C ALA A 84 0.66 -16.42 10.12
N PHE A 85 1.62 -16.99 10.82
CA PHE A 85 3.03 -16.94 10.44
C PHE A 85 3.49 -18.13 9.58
N ASP A 86 2.77 -19.25 9.64
CA ASP A 86 3.07 -20.46 8.85
C ASP A 86 2.29 -20.51 7.52
N ASP A 87 1.38 -19.54 7.28
CA ASP A 87 0.66 -19.45 6.01
C ASP A 87 1.59 -18.85 4.92
N PRO A 88 1.79 -19.53 3.78
CA PRO A 88 2.61 -19.01 2.68
C PRO A 88 2.23 -17.60 2.20
N ARG A 89 0.97 -17.21 2.42
CA ARG A 89 0.46 -15.87 2.07
C ARG A 89 0.92 -14.78 3.05
N SER A 90 1.24 -15.15 4.29
CA SER A 90 1.89 -14.27 5.27
C SER A 90 3.36 -14.05 4.94
N ALA A 91 4.00 -15.00 4.26
CA ALA A 91 5.39 -14.89 3.82
C ALA A 91 5.64 -13.62 2.99
N LEU A 92 4.68 -13.20 2.17
CA LEU A 92 4.80 -12.00 1.35
C LEU A 92 4.90 -10.70 2.18
N PHE A 93 4.21 -10.62 3.31
CA PHE A 93 4.41 -9.50 4.25
C PHE A 93 5.84 -9.49 4.80
N PHE A 94 6.43 -10.65 5.11
CA PHE A 94 7.81 -10.73 5.60
C PHE A 94 8.83 -10.40 4.53
N GLU A 95 8.52 -10.59 3.24
CA GLU A 95 9.35 -10.08 2.15
C GLU A 95 9.40 -8.55 2.14
N PHE A 96 8.25 -7.87 2.37
CA PHE A 96 8.26 -6.43 2.58
C PHE A 96 9.13 -6.03 3.78
N ILE A 97 9.00 -6.71 4.94
CA ILE A 97 9.82 -6.44 6.13
C ILE A 97 11.31 -6.67 5.85
N ARG A 98 11.67 -7.74 5.13
CA ARG A 98 13.04 -8.04 4.72
C ARG A 98 13.65 -6.88 3.93
N LEU A 99 12.93 -6.42 2.92
CA LEU A 99 13.36 -5.30 2.07
C LEU A 99 13.40 -3.99 2.86
N LEU A 100 12.36 -3.68 3.63
CA LEU A 100 12.28 -2.47 4.44
C LEU A 100 13.45 -2.35 5.42
N LYS A 101 13.77 -3.44 6.13
CA LYS A 101 14.87 -3.52 7.08
C LYS A 101 16.24 -3.39 6.42
N ALA A 102 16.43 -4.03 5.27
CA ALA A 102 17.71 -4.06 4.58
C ALA A 102 17.98 -2.76 3.81
N ILE A 103 17.00 -2.20 3.12
CA ILE A 103 17.12 -0.96 2.33
C ILE A 103 17.11 0.26 3.24
N LYS A 104 16.21 0.26 4.25
CA LYS A 104 15.99 1.36 5.20
C LYS A 104 15.80 2.71 4.50
N PRO A 105 14.78 2.81 3.60
CA PRO A 105 14.54 4.01 2.83
C PRO A 105 14.19 5.19 3.74
N LYS A 106 14.30 6.40 3.22
CA LYS A 106 13.91 7.63 3.94
C LYS A 106 12.44 7.60 4.35
N TYR A 107 11.58 7.08 3.47
CA TYR A 107 10.14 6.95 3.70
C TYR A 107 9.64 5.56 3.32
N PHE A 108 8.60 5.12 4.00
CA PHE A 108 7.82 3.97 3.56
C PHE A 108 6.32 4.23 3.76
N LEU A 109 5.51 3.50 3.00
CA LEU A 109 4.06 3.44 3.12
C LEU A 109 3.61 2.00 2.91
N LEU A 110 3.01 1.40 3.94
CA LEU A 110 2.35 0.10 3.85
C LEU A 110 0.84 0.30 3.95
N GLU A 111 0.09 -0.20 2.99
CA GLU A 111 -1.37 -0.27 3.02
C GLU A 111 -1.83 -1.69 3.30
N ASN A 112 -2.89 -1.83 4.10
CA ASN A 112 -3.56 -3.11 4.22
C ASN A 112 -5.06 -2.94 4.53
N VAL A 113 -5.82 -4.02 4.38
CA VAL A 113 -7.25 -4.06 4.66
C VAL A 113 -7.56 -3.93 6.15
N ARG A 114 -8.84 -3.68 6.47
CA ARG A 114 -9.31 -3.79 7.83
C ARG A 114 -9.15 -5.22 8.35
N MET A 115 -8.54 -5.36 9.52
CA MET A 115 -8.22 -6.65 10.16
C MET A 115 -8.42 -6.61 11.66
N LYS A 116 -8.26 -7.76 12.33
CA LYS A 116 -8.35 -7.87 13.79
C LYS A 116 -7.18 -7.14 14.47
N LYS A 117 -7.43 -6.67 15.71
CA LYS A 117 -6.46 -5.91 16.49
C LYS A 117 -5.14 -6.65 16.71
N GLU A 118 -5.20 -7.96 16.91
CA GLU A 118 -3.99 -8.79 17.10
C GLU A 118 -3.06 -8.71 15.88
N TYR A 119 -3.60 -8.70 14.66
CA TYR A 119 -2.78 -8.58 13.44
C TYR A 119 -2.25 -7.16 13.23
N LEU A 120 -3.05 -6.13 13.57
CA LEU A 120 -2.56 -4.75 13.55
C LEU A 120 -1.34 -4.58 14.45
N GLN A 121 -1.40 -5.17 15.66
CA GLN A 121 -0.30 -5.13 16.61
C GLN A 121 0.97 -5.80 16.06
N VAL A 122 0.83 -6.99 15.47
CA VAL A 122 1.97 -7.70 14.87
C VAL A 122 2.61 -6.89 13.75
N ILE A 123 1.81 -6.31 12.84
CA ILE A 123 2.34 -5.46 11.77
C ILE A 123 3.06 -4.25 12.36
N SER A 124 2.45 -3.56 13.34
CA SER A 124 3.05 -2.39 14.00
C SER A 124 4.38 -2.74 14.67
N GLU A 125 4.47 -3.88 15.37
CA GLU A 125 5.71 -4.37 15.99
C GLU A 125 6.81 -4.63 14.95
N GLN A 126 6.48 -5.30 13.84
CA GLN A 126 7.45 -5.63 12.78
C GLN A 126 7.96 -4.38 12.06
N VAL A 127 7.09 -3.43 11.70
CA VAL A 127 7.53 -2.18 11.07
C VAL A 127 8.30 -1.28 12.03
N SER A 128 7.87 -1.21 13.31
CA SER A 128 8.58 -0.46 14.34
C SER A 128 9.99 -1.00 14.58
N ALA A 129 10.17 -2.32 14.53
CA ALA A 129 11.48 -2.95 14.65
C ALA A 129 12.45 -2.57 13.51
N CYS A 130 11.92 -2.12 12.35
CA CYS A 130 12.75 -1.59 11.27
C CYS A 130 13.24 -0.15 11.54
N TYR A 131 12.56 0.61 12.41
CA TYR A 131 12.86 2.00 12.74
C TYR A 131 12.88 2.24 14.26
N PRO A 132 13.83 1.64 14.98
CA PRO A 132 13.89 1.71 16.46
C PRO A 132 14.14 3.13 16.96
N GLU A 133 14.61 4.03 16.10
CA GLU A 133 14.80 5.45 16.40
C GLU A 133 13.51 6.27 16.49
N ILE A 134 12.37 5.73 16.01
CA ILE A 134 11.08 6.44 16.10
C ILE A 134 10.48 6.23 17.49
N PRO A 135 10.33 7.28 18.28
CA PRO A 135 9.73 7.20 19.60
C PRO A 135 8.30 6.67 19.52
N PHE A 136 7.91 5.79 20.43
CA PHE A 136 6.58 5.18 20.55
C PHE A 136 6.20 4.22 19.39
N GLY A 137 7.14 3.92 18.48
CA GLY A 137 6.91 3.02 17.35
C GLY A 137 6.04 3.63 16.24
N ILE A 138 5.56 2.76 15.34
CA ILE A 138 4.76 3.13 14.17
C ILE A 138 3.39 2.48 14.29
N GLU A 139 2.38 3.30 14.55
CA GLU A 139 1.00 2.87 14.72
C GLU A 139 0.20 2.99 13.41
N PRO A 140 -0.82 2.14 13.20
CA PRO A 140 -1.63 2.19 12.00
C PRO A 140 -2.56 3.40 11.99
N ILE A 141 -2.63 4.06 10.85
CA ILE A 141 -3.58 5.15 10.57
C ILE A 141 -4.76 4.56 9.81
N PHE A 142 -5.94 4.64 10.37
CA PHE A 142 -7.16 4.20 9.68
C PHE A 142 -7.70 5.31 8.81
N ILE A 143 -7.90 5.05 7.52
CA ILE A 143 -8.52 5.98 6.56
C ILE A 143 -9.60 5.23 5.78
N ASN A 144 -10.78 5.86 5.67
CA ASN A 144 -11.81 5.40 4.74
C ASN A 144 -11.83 6.32 3.50
N SER A 145 -11.66 5.76 2.31
CA SER A 145 -11.71 6.54 1.07
C SER A 145 -13.04 7.23 0.83
N SER A 146 -14.10 6.86 1.55
CA SER A 146 -15.41 7.56 1.48
C SER A 146 -15.33 9.05 1.80
N LEU A 147 -14.29 9.49 2.49
CA LEU A 147 -14.05 10.90 2.76
C LEU A 147 -13.66 11.69 1.49
N VAL A 148 -13.06 11.04 0.51
CA VAL A 148 -12.51 11.70 -0.68
C VAL A 148 -12.98 11.09 -2.01
N SER A 149 -13.87 10.11 -1.96
CA SER A 149 -14.40 9.42 -3.13
C SER A 149 -15.80 8.89 -2.89
N ALA A 150 -16.47 8.47 -3.96
CA ALA A 150 -17.76 7.80 -3.91
C ALA A 150 -17.70 6.33 -3.46
N GLN A 151 -16.55 5.84 -2.99
CA GLN A 151 -16.36 4.45 -2.55
C GLN A 151 -16.05 4.37 -1.05
N SER A 152 -16.76 3.50 -0.32
CA SER A 152 -16.38 3.13 1.04
C SER A 152 -15.32 2.02 0.99
N ARG A 153 -14.05 2.40 1.23
CA ARG A 153 -12.91 1.49 1.25
C ARG A 153 -12.08 1.76 2.51
N GLN A 154 -12.26 0.93 3.52
CA GLN A 154 -11.59 1.06 4.82
C GLN A 154 -10.22 0.41 4.78
N ARG A 155 -9.17 1.17 5.09
CA ARG A 155 -7.78 0.71 5.05
C ARG A 155 -6.99 1.21 6.25
N TYR A 156 -5.96 0.43 6.59
CA TYR A 156 -4.93 0.82 7.52
C TYR A 156 -3.64 1.13 6.78
N TYR A 157 -2.95 2.16 7.24
CA TYR A 157 -1.69 2.61 6.68
C TYR A 157 -0.64 2.70 7.78
N TRP A 158 0.54 2.13 7.55
CA TRP A 158 1.72 2.31 8.39
C TRP A 158 2.75 3.10 7.60
N THR A 159 3.32 4.12 8.21
CA THR A 159 4.29 4.99 7.54
C THR A 159 5.12 5.77 8.55
N ASN A 160 6.33 6.14 8.16
CA ASN A 160 7.17 7.10 8.87
C ASN A 160 7.12 8.51 8.24
N ILE A 161 6.23 8.75 7.27
CA ILE A 161 6.00 10.07 6.71
C ILE A 161 5.35 10.95 7.79
N PRO A 162 5.95 12.13 8.10
CA PRO A 162 5.43 12.96 9.18
C PRO A 162 4.15 13.71 8.77
N GLY A 163 3.35 14.08 9.77
CA GLY A 163 2.23 15.02 9.60
C GLY A 163 1.00 14.47 8.87
N ILE A 164 0.87 13.14 8.77
CA ILE A 164 -0.32 12.52 8.17
C ILE A 164 -1.56 12.87 9.00
N LYS A 165 -2.59 13.34 8.30
CA LYS A 165 -3.89 13.68 8.89
C LYS A 165 -5.00 12.94 8.16
N GLN A 166 -6.14 12.78 8.82
CA GLN A 166 -7.36 12.35 8.16
C GLN A 166 -7.73 13.38 7.08
N PRO A 167 -8.10 12.95 5.87
CA PRO A 167 -8.61 13.87 4.86
C PRO A 167 -9.96 14.45 5.32
N GLU A 168 -10.25 15.68 4.90
CA GLU A 168 -11.56 16.27 5.09
C GLU A 168 -12.60 15.54 4.22
N ASP A 169 -13.82 15.42 4.73
CA ASP A 169 -14.92 14.84 3.95
C ASP A 169 -15.31 15.81 2.83
N ARG A 170 -15.14 15.36 1.59
CA ARG A 170 -15.52 16.13 0.38
C ARG A 170 -17.00 15.98 0.02
N GLY A 171 -17.76 15.16 0.73
CA GLY A 171 -19.18 14.92 0.46
C GLY A 171 -19.49 14.23 -0.88
N ILE A 172 -18.50 13.67 -1.57
CA ILE A 172 -18.66 13.03 -2.89
C ILE A 172 -19.53 11.77 -2.72
N VAL A 173 -20.66 11.75 -3.38
CA VAL A 173 -21.60 10.61 -3.37
C VAL A 173 -21.58 9.87 -4.71
N LEU A 174 -22.16 8.67 -4.71
CA LEU A 174 -22.13 7.81 -5.90
C LEU A 174 -22.79 8.44 -7.12
N ARG A 175 -23.90 9.15 -6.92
CA ARG A 175 -24.59 9.87 -8.00
C ARG A 175 -23.73 10.94 -8.69
N ASP A 176 -22.74 11.50 -8.00
CA ASP A 176 -21.87 12.56 -8.55
C ASP A 176 -20.89 12.01 -9.62
N ILE A 177 -20.70 10.69 -9.68
CA ILE A 177 -19.76 10.04 -10.58
C ILE A 177 -20.43 9.07 -11.57
N LEU A 178 -21.76 8.91 -11.49
CA LEU A 178 -22.49 8.11 -12.47
C LEU A 178 -22.69 8.92 -13.76
N GLU A 179 -22.69 8.19 -14.88
CA GLU A 179 -23.07 8.77 -16.18
C GLU A 179 -24.55 9.17 -16.21
N ASP A 180 -24.90 10.09 -17.10
CA ASP A 180 -26.27 10.54 -17.31
C ASP A 180 -27.21 9.34 -17.55
N ASN A 181 -28.36 9.37 -16.87
CA ASN A 181 -29.40 8.34 -16.85
C ASN A 181 -29.19 7.15 -15.90
N PHE A 182 -28.13 7.16 -15.11
CA PHE A 182 -27.98 6.20 -14.00
C PHE A 182 -28.29 6.90 -12.67
N ASP A 183 -28.94 6.20 -11.77
CA ASP A 183 -29.22 6.64 -10.41
C ASP A 183 -28.84 5.52 -9.43
N SER A 184 -28.62 5.90 -8.19
CA SER A 184 -28.33 4.98 -7.10
C SER A 184 -28.98 5.45 -5.81
N GLU A 185 -29.68 4.55 -5.15
CA GLU A 185 -30.21 4.76 -3.79
C GLU A 185 -29.09 4.78 -2.74
N ARG A 186 -27.86 4.42 -3.13
CA ARG A 186 -26.71 4.38 -2.22
C ARG A 186 -25.86 5.63 -2.40
N ASP A 187 -25.42 6.20 -1.30
CA ASP A 187 -24.48 7.33 -1.32
C ASP A 187 -23.06 6.91 -1.67
N LYS A 188 -22.66 5.68 -1.35
CA LYS A 188 -21.31 5.17 -1.59
C LYS A 188 -21.31 3.77 -2.19
N ALA A 189 -20.42 3.53 -3.13
CA ALA A 189 -20.11 2.18 -3.58
C ALA A 189 -19.39 1.38 -2.47
N HIS A 190 -19.64 0.08 -2.43
CA HIS A 190 -18.88 -0.81 -1.58
C HIS A 190 -17.59 -1.26 -2.26
N CYS A 191 -16.53 -1.47 -1.47
CA CYS A 191 -15.33 -2.15 -1.93
C CYS A 191 -15.67 -3.64 -2.13
N ILE A 192 -15.37 -4.15 -3.31
CA ILE A 192 -15.48 -5.58 -3.66
C ILE A 192 -14.28 -6.32 -3.10
#